data_0f1aea09c14cf8e9c8cb4e2bf6503333
#
_entry.id   0f1aea09c14cf8e9c8cb4e2bf6503333
#
_cell.length_a   1.000
_cell.length_b   1.000
_cell.length_c   1.000
_cell.angle_alpha   90.00
_cell.angle_beta   90.00
_cell.angle_gamma   90.00
#
_symmetry.space_group_name_H-M   'P 1'
#
loop_
_entity.id
_entity.type
_entity.pdbx_description
1 polymer ?
#
loop_
_entity_poly.entity_id
_entity_poly.type
_entity_poly.pdbx_seq_one_letter_code
_entity_poly.pdbx_strand_id
1 'polypeptide(L)'
;GIASAFGSGGTPSYTFSWSTGSTSSIITGLTADSYTVTVTDANGCTETSTATVSEPTAVTASITGTNIGCNGQTNGAATASASGGTGSKTFVWSTAATSATATGLTAGTYTVTATDANGCTDTDDVTITEPAVLVASIGTPTDVSCNGGNDGAATASATGGTTSYSYAWSGGGGSSATATGLTAGTYTVTVTDANGCTDTESTTIAQPTAVSVSIGTPTDVSCNGGNDGSATASGSGG
;
A
#
# COMPACT_ATOMS: atom_id res chain seq x y z
N GLY A 1 -29.28 -9.23 33.60
CA GLY A 1 -30.00 -8.20 34.28
C GLY A 1 -30.61 -8.67 35.62
N ILE A 2 -31.10 -7.73 36.38
CA ILE A 2 -31.77 -7.94 37.66
C ILE A 2 -33.03 -7.08 37.67
N ALA A 3 -34.15 -7.62 38.19
CA ALA A 3 -35.35 -6.85 38.48
C ALA A 3 -35.82 -7.16 39.89
N SER A 4 -36.33 -6.13 40.63
CA SER A 4 -36.87 -6.27 41.98
C SER A 4 -38.27 -5.67 42.06
N ALA A 5 -39.16 -6.31 42.80
CA ALA A 5 -40.49 -5.82 43.09
C ALA A 5 -40.73 -5.72 44.61
N PHE A 6 -41.54 -4.78 44.96
CA PHE A 6 -42.00 -4.60 46.35
C PHE A 6 -43.48 -4.24 46.32
N GLY A 7 -44.23 -4.71 47.33
CA GLY A 7 -45.63 -4.37 47.49
C GLY A 7 -45.83 -3.24 48.49
N SER A 8 -46.80 -2.35 48.22
CA SER A 8 -47.23 -1.30 49.14
C SER A 8 -48.75 -1.07 49.02
N GLY A 9 -49.40 -0.61 50.09
CA GLY A 9 -50.86 -0.49 50.12
C GLY A 9 -51.55 -1.85 50.26
N GLY A 10 -52.87 -1.87 50.32
CA GLY A 10 -53.65 -3.07 50.59
C GLY A 10 -53.37 -3.68 51.95
N THR A 11 -53.62 -5.00 52.11
CA THR A 11 -53.37 -5.75 53.32
C THR A 11 -52.03 -6.44 53.34
N PRO A 12 -51.09 -6.18 54.25
CA PRO A 12 -49.77 -6.75 54.29
C PRO A 12 -49.73 -8.28 54.28
N SER A 13 -48.72 -8.84 53.72
CA SER A 13 -48.25 -10.10 53.20
C SER A 13 -48.45 -10.14 51.71
N TYR A 14 -47.38 -9.81 50.94
CA TYR A 14 -47.43 -9.76 49.49
C TYR A 14 -46.76 -11.01 48.89
N THR A 15 -47.39 -11.55 47.88
CA THR A 15 -46.80 -12.58 47.01
C THR A 15 -46.52 -12.02 45.62
N PHE A 16 -45.53 -12.56 44.96
CA PHE A 16 -45.08 -12.12 43.65
C PHE A 16 -45.21 -13.25 42.61
N SER A 17 -45.58 -12.91 41.40
CA SER A 17 -45.59 -13.82 40.26
C SER A 17 -45.08 -13.08 39.04
N TRP A 18 -43.87 -13.43 38.58
CA TRP A 18 -43.27 -12.84 37.40
C TRP A 18 -43.64 -13.58 36.12
N SER A 19 -43.56 -12.90 35.00
CA SER A 19 -43.74 -13.51 33.66
C SER A 19 -42.77 -14.66 33.40
N THR A 20 -41.67 -14.75 34.13
CA THR A 20 -40.69 -15.87 34.09
C THR A 20 -41.14 -17.11 34.88
N GLY A 21 -42.29 -17.03 35.63
CA GLY A 21 -42.74 -18.06 36.58
C GLY A 21 -42.08 -17.97 37.94
N SER A 22 -41.18 -17.05 38.22
CA SER A 22 -40.58 -16.84 39.54
C SER A 22 -41.57 -16.21 40.50
N THR A 23 -41.50 -16.61 41.76
CA THR A 23 -42.29 -16.03 42.89
C THR A 23 -41.42 -15.21 43.85
N SER A 24 -40.14 -15.05 43.57
CA SER A 24 -39.20 -14.24 44.35
C SER A 24 -39.47 -12.74 44.15
N SER A 25 -39.27 -11.94 45.22
CA SER A 25 -39.26 -10.48 45.07
C SER A 25 -38.10 -9.92 44.21
N ILE A 26 -37.09 -10.74 43.95
CA ILE A 26 -35.95 -10.39 43.11
C ILE A 26 -35.70 -11.53 42.10
N ILE A 27 -35.54 -11.18 40.83
CA ILE A 27 -35.16 -12.10 39.76
C ILE A 27 -33.85 -11.63 39.13
N THR A 28 -32.95 -12.56 38.82
CA THR A 28 -31.60 -12.31 38.31
C THR A 28 -31.31 -13.11 37.05
N GLY A 29 -30.21 -12.84 36.39
CA GLY A 29 -29.83 -13.55 35.17
C GLY A 29 -30.71 -13.21 33.96
N LEU A 30 -31.34 -12.03 33.94
CA LEU A 30 -32.30 -11.63 32.91
C LEU A 30 -31.55 -11.16 31.64
N THR A 31 -32.07 -11.58 30.52
CA THR A 31 -31.74 -11.04 29.20
C THR A 31 -32.47 -9.71 28.96
N ALA A 32 -32.15 -9.03 27.86
CA ALA A 32 -32.90 -7.84 27.44
C ALA A 32 -34.33 -8.26 27.05
N ASP A 33 -35.32 -7.81 27.82
CA ASP A 33 -36.74 -8.06 27.57
C ASP A 33 -37.59 -7.27 28.56
N SER A 34 -38.91 -7.33 28.44
CA SER A 34 -39.88 -6.78 29.36
C SER A 34 -40.40 -7.86 30.31
N TYR A 35 -40.24 -7.63 31.62
CA TYR A 35 -40.63 -8.55 32.69
C TYR A 35 -41.77 -7.97 33.47
N THR A 36 -42.94 -8.64 33.47
CA THR A 36 -44.13 -8.22 34.22
C THR A 36 -44.19 -9.00 35.51
N VAL A 37 -44.47 -8.31 36.62
CA VAL A 37 -44.73 -8.88 37.92
C VAL A 37 -46.20 -8.61 38.31
N THR A 38 -46.87 -9.62 38.81
CA THR A 38 -48.14 -9.49 39.51
C THR A 38 -47.87 -9.58 41.03
N VAL A 39 -48.27 -8.57 41.75
CA VAL A 39 -48.20 -8.52 43.23
C VAL A 39 -49.60 -8.79 43.75
N THR A 40 -49.74 -9.70 44.70
CA THR A 40 -51.01 -10.05 45.33
C THR A 40 -50.91 -9.83 46.83
N ASP A 41 -51.87 -9.10 47.43
CA ASP A 41 -51.94 -8.87 48.87
C ASP A 41 -52.63 -10.04 49.64
N ALA A 42 -52.68 -9.98 50.96
CA ALA A 42 -53.30 -11.04 51.82
C ALA A 42 -54.77 -11.25 51.55
N ASN A 43 -55.50 -10.29 50.97
CA ASN A 43 -56.92 -10.38 50.62
C ASN A 43 -57.16 -10.86 49.19
N GLY A 44 -56.11 -11.14 48.46
CA GLY A 44 -56.16 -11.56 47.05
C GLY A 44 -56.29 -10.41 46.05
N CYS A 45 -56.12 -9.15 46.43
CA CYS A 45 -56.14 -8.04 45.51
C CYS A 45 -54.80 -8.01 44.76
N THR A 46 -54.85 -7.80 43.43
CA THR A 46 -53.68 -7.85 42.58
C THR A 46 -53.42 -6.53 41.87
N GLU A 47 -52.13 -6.24 41.64
CA GLU A 47 -51.64 -5.17 40.78
C GLU A 47 -50.43 -5.66 39.96
N THR A 48 -50.27 -5.11 38.79
CA THR A 48 -49.18 -5.49 37.87
C THR A 48 -48.25 -4.32 37.57
N SER A 49 -46.96 -4.65 37.41
CA SER A 49 -45.97 -3.67 36.96
C SER A 49 -44.99 -4.35 36.00
N THR A 50 -44.42 -3.56 35.10
CA THR A 50 -43.46 -4.07 34.09
C THR A 50 -42.12 -3.34 34.24
N ALA A 51 -41.04 -4.11 34.26
CA ALA A 51 -39.67 -3.64 34.22
C ALA A 51 -39.04 -4.03 32.86
N THR A 52 -38.39 -3.11 32.19
CA THR A 52 -37.65 -3.39 30.95
C THR A 52 -36.16 -3.48 31.26
N VAL A 53 -35.57 -4.61 30.93
CA VAL A 53 -34.13 -4.81 30.94
C VAL A 53 -33.65 -4.57 29.50
N SER A 54 -32.73 -3.62 29.34
CA SER A 54 -32.14 -3.29 28.06
C SER A 54 -30.69 -3.79 27.97
N GLU A 55 -30.20 -3.98 26.76
CA GLU A 55 -28.80 -4.26 26.47
C GLU A 55 -28.21 -3.14 25.63
N PRO A 56 -26.89 -2.87 25.71
CA PRO A 56 -26.22 -1.97 24.80
C PRO A 56 -26.25 -2.49 23.37
N THR A 57 -26.12 -1.61 22.40
CA THR A 57 -25.85 -2.03 21.02
C THR A 57 -24.54 -2.82 20.96
N ALA A 58 -24.45 -3.79 20.08
CA ALA A 58 -23.22 -4.55 19.89
C ALA A 58 -22.04 -3.63 19.52
N VAL A 59 -20.85 -3.98 19.99
CA VAL A 59 -19.61 -3.35 19.51
C VAL A 59 -19.45 -3.71 18.02
N THR A 60 -19.07 -2.72 17.22
CA THR A 60 -18.75 -2.92 15.80
C THR A 60 -17.42 -2.25 15.51
N ALA A 61 -16.40 -3.02 15.18
CA ALA A 61 -15.09 -2.56 14.73
C ALA A 61 -15.13 -2.20 13.25
N SER A 62 -14.29 -1.26 12.83
CA SER A 62 -14.02 -0.97 11.41
C SER A 62 -12.62 -0.45 11.22
N ILE A 63 -12.01 -0.77 10.05
CA ILE A 63 -10.64 -0.41 9.71
C ILE A 63 -10.61 0.32 8.37
N THR A 64 -9.75 1.34 8.28
CA THR A 64 -9.33 1.93 7.01
C THR A 64 -7.83 1.73 6.85
N GLY A 65 -7.39 1.26 5.66
CA GLY A 65 -5.99 1.01 5.35
C GLY A 65 -5.40 2.01 4.36
N THR A 66 -4.10 2.27 4.50
CA THR A 66 -3.28 2.98 3.53
C THR A 66 -2.23 2.02 3.01
N ASN A 67 -2.27 1.75 1.71
CA ASN A 67 -1.35 0.83 1.05
C ASN A 67 0.06 1.42 0.95
N ILE A 68 1.02 0.54 0.70
CA ILE A 68 2.44 0.86 0.52
C ILE A 68 2.64 1.54 -0.83
N GLY A 69 3.42 2.62 -0.85
CA GLY A 69 3.68 3.39 -2.07
C GLY A 69 4.67 2.71 -3.02
N CYS A 70 5.75 2.11 -2.48
CA CYS A 70 6.76 1.41 -3.27
C CYS A 70 6.97 -0.01 -2.75
N ASN A 71 7.22 -0.94 -3.66
CA ASN A 71 7.52 -2.33 -3.29
C ASN A 71 8.63 -2.42 -2.24
N GLY A 72 8.44 -3.26 -1.24
CA GLY A 72 9.40 -3.52 -0.17
C GLY A 72 9.50 -2.42 0.90
N GLN A 73 8.74 -1.35 0.82
CA GLN A 73 8.67 -0.35 1.90
C GLN A 73 7.80 -0.82 3.07
N THR A 74 7.95 -0.14 4.19
CA THR A 74 7.21 -0.39 5.43
C THR A 74 6.43 0.85 5.87
N ASN A 75 5.81 1.54 4.91
CA ASN A 75 5.07 2.78 5.14
C ASN A 75 3.55 2.61 5.07
N GLY A 76 3.07 1.38 5.05
CA GLY A 76 1.66 1.05 5.19
C GLY A 76 1.12 1.48 6.55
N ALA A 77 -0.16 1.81 6.61
CA ALA A 77 -0.84 2.17 7.86
C ALA A 77 -2.28 1.64 7.87
N ALA A 78 -2.81 1.44 9.08
CA ALA A 78 -4.20 1.08 9.28
C ALA A 78 -4.76 1.84 10.49
N THR A 79 -5.98 2.37 10.36
CA THR A 79 -6.66 3.09 11.44
C THR A 79 -7.96 2.38 11.77
N ALA A 80 -8.09 1.98 13.05
CA ALA A 80 -9.26 1.36 13.61
C ALA A 80 -10.20 2.41 14.21
N SER A 81 -11.48 2.13 14.10
CA SER A 81 -12.56 2.80 14.83
C SER A 81 -13.55 1.77 15.34
N ALA A 82 -14.37 2.13 16.33
CA ALA A 82 -15.43 1.25 16.81
C ALA A 82 -16.65 2.06 17.25
N SER A 83 -17.83 1.48 17.03
CA SER A 83 -19.13 2.02 17.43
C SER A 83 -19.89 1.03 18.33
N GLY A 84 -21.03 1.41 18.85
CA GLY A 84 -21.82 0.57 19.78
C GLY A 84 -21.13 0.35 21.13
N GLY A 85 -21.51 -0.71 21.84
CA GLY A 85 -20.98 -1.05 23.16
C GLY A 85 -21.16 0.04 24.21
N THR A 86 -20.46 -0.11 25.33
CA THR A 86 -20.52 0.80 26.48
C THR A 86 -19.19 1.50 26.69
N GLY A 87 -19.21 2.81 26.91
CA GLY A 87 -18.03 3.60 27.32
C GLY A 87 -16.92 3.68 26.26
N SER A 88 -15.69 3.90 26.71
CA SER A 88 -14.50 4.01 25.83
C SER A 88 -14.12 2.65 25.24
N LYS A 89 -13.56 2.68 24.03
CA LYS A 89 -13.06 1.50 23.31
C LYS A 89 -11.54 1.47 23.33
N THR A 90 -10.99 0.27 23.49
CA THR A 90 -9.57 -0.01 23.36
C THR A 90 -9.35 -0.91 22.16
N PHE A 91 -8.15 -0.86 21.57
CA PHE A 91 -7.79 -1.60 20.36
C PHE A 91 -6.55 -2.44 20.62
N VAL A 92 -6.54 -3.65 20.07
CA VAL A 92 -5.35 -4.52 20.04
C VAL A 92 -5.24 -5.10 18.63
N TRP A 93 -4.11 -4.82 17.99
CA TRP A 93 -3.80 -5.31 16.64
C TRP A 93 -3.11 -6.68 16.69
N SER A 94 -3.17 -7.41 15.59
CA SER A 94 -2.40 -8.65 15.39
C SER A 94 -0.89 -8.45 15.55
N THR A 95 -0.40 -7.22 15.42
CA THR A 95 1.00 -6.81 15.69
C THR A 95 1.29 -6.54 17.18
N ALA A 96 0.31 -6.73 18.07
CA ALA A 96 0.33 -6.34 19.48
C ALA A 96 0.36 -4.82 19.74
N ALA A 97 0.21 -3.98 18.71
CA ALA A 97 0.01 -2.55 18.89
C ALA A 97 -1.36 -2.27 19.55
N THR A 98 -1.44 -1.24 20.40
CA THR A 98 -2.66 -0.86 21.14
C THR A 98 -3.18 0.52 20.77
N SER A 99 -2.49 1.23 19.90
CA SER A 99 -2.92 2.52 19.37
C SER A 99 -4.07 2.32 18.37
N ALA A 100 -4.98 3.28 18.25
CA ALA A 100 -6.03 3.25 17.24
C ALA A 100 -5.45 3.21 15.81
N THR A 101 -4.24 3.76 15.60
CA THR A 101 -3.53 3.70 14.32
C THR A 101 -2.28 2.85 14.46
N ALA A 102 -2.14 1.83 13.60
CA ALA A 102 -0.94 1.05 13.38
C ALA A 102 -0.20 1.63 12.16
N THR A 103 1.11 1.86 12.29
CA THR A 103 1.96 2.40 11.22
C THR A 103 3.18 1.52 11.01
N GLY A 104 3.92 1.75 9.93
CA GLY A 104 5.10 0.94 9.63
C GLY A 104 4.75 -0.46 9.15
N LEU A 105 3.57 -0.62 8.56
CA LEU A 105 3.08 -1.93 8.12
C LEU A 105 3.71 -2.33 6.78
N THR A 106 4.06 -3.59 6.67
CA THR A 106 4.39 -4.24 5.40
C THR A 106 3.13 -4.73 4.69
N ALA A 107 3.25 -5.24 3.47
CA ALA A 107 2.15 -5.92 2.81
C ALA A 107 1.71 -7.16 3.61
N GLY A 108 0.40 -7.29 3.82
CA GLY A 108 -0.16 -8.36 4.64
C GLY A 108 -1.56 -8.02 5.17
N THR A 109 -2.18 -8.98 5.83
CA THR A 109 -3.49 -8.80 6.47
C THR A 109 -3.29 -8.53 7.96
N TYR A 110 -3.98 -7.51 8.46
CA TYR A 110 -3.92 -7.06 9.84
C TYR A 110 -5.31 -7.05 10.43
N THR A 111 -5.46 -7.69 11.58
CA THR A 111 -6.72 -7.75 12.33
C THR A 111 -6.63 -6.84 13.54
N VAL A 112 -7.70 -6.12 13.85
CA VAL A 112 -7.87 -5.40 15.11
C VAL A 112 -8.98 -6.05 15.93
N THR A 113 -8.79 -6.12 17.24
CA THR A 113 -9.84 -6.40 18.21
C THR A 113 -10.18 -5.10 18.92
N ALA A 114 -11.42 -4.66 18.80
CA ALA A 114 -11.97 -3.56 19.58
C ALA A 114 -12.66 -4.11 20.83
N THR A 115 -12.40 -3.52 22.01
CA THR A 115 -12.99 -3.94 23.29
C THR A 115 -13.61 -2.73 23.96
N ASP A 116 -14.86 -2.85 24.43
CA ASP A 116 -15.56 -1.80 25.15
C ASP A 116 -15.23 -1.83 26.66
N ALA A 117 -15.78 -0.88 27.44
CA ALA A 117 -15.54 -0.79 28.88
C ALA A 117 -16.09 -1.98 29.69
N ASN A 118 -17.03 -2.76 29.15
CA ASN A 118 -17.59 -3.95 29.77
C ASN A 118 -16.89 -5.25 29.30
N GLY A 119 -15.89 -5.15 28.42
CA GLY A 119 -15.17 -6.30 27.87
C GLY A 119 -15.86 -6.97 26.69
N CYS A 120 -16.89 -6.36 26.10
CA CYS A 120 -17.47 -6.84 24.83
C CYS A 120 -16.53 -6.53 23.67
N THR A 121 -16.35 -7.46 22.76
CA THR A 121 -15.37 -7.35 21.68
C THR A 121 -16.00 -7.52 20.33
N ASP A 122 -15.36 -6.91 19.32
CA ASP A 122 -15.56 -7.20 17.92
C ASP A 122 -14.23 -7.09 17.18
N THR A 123 -14.12 -7.73 16.03
CA THR A 123 -12.89 -7.77 15.22
C THR A 123 -13.18 -7.39 13.79
N ASP A 124 -12.23 -6.71 13.16
CA ASP A 124 -12.23 -6.42 11.74
C ASP A 124 -10.83 -6.63 11.17
N ASP A 125 -10.69 -6.81 9.86
CA ASP A 125 -9.42 -6.99 9.20
C ASP A 125 -9.27 -6.10 7.95
N VAL A 126 -8.02 -5.79 7.65
CA VAL A 126 -7.62 -5.01 6.47
C VAL A 126 -6.40 -5.64 5.82
N THR A 127 -6.40 -5.67 4.50
CA THR A 127 -5.21 -6.07 3.73
C THR A 127 -4.49 -4.83 3.22
N ILE A 128 -3.23 -4.67 3.64
CA ILE A 128 -2.29 -3.68 3.12
C ILE A 128 -1.57 -4.32 1.94
N THR A 129 -1.61 -3.67 0.79
CA THR A 129 -0.97 -4.14 -0.44
C THR A 129 0.23 -3.27 -0.81
N GLU A 130 1.11 -3.81 -1.63
CA GLU A 130 2.22 -3.08 -2.26
C GLU A 130 2.18 -3.24 -3.78
N PRO A 131 2.71 -2.27 -4.56
CA PRO A 131 2.80 -2.41 -6.00
C PRO A 131 3.85 -3.48 -6.39
N ALA A 132 3.79 -3.95 -7.62
CA ALA A 132 4.86 -4.77 -8.17
C ALA A 132 6.19 -4.00 -8.18
N VAL A 133 7.32 -4.70 -8.15
CA VAL A 133 8.65 -4.08 -8.26
C VAL A 133 8.71 -3.25 -9.54
N LEU A 134 9.14 -1.98 -9.43
CA LEU A 134 9.48 -1.16 -10.60
C LEU A 134 10.76 -1.70 -11.23
N VAL A 135 10.74 -1.95 -12.52
CA VAL A 135 11.90 -2.43 -13.29
C VAL A 135 12.09 -1.54 -14.50
N ALA A 136 13.23 -0.86 -14.56
CA ALA A 136 13.71 -0.15 -15.73
C ALA A 136 14.37 -1.13 -16.71
N SER A 137 14.24 -0.89 -17.99
CA SER A 137 14.93 -1.65 -19.02
C SER A 137 15.28 -0.74 -20.20
N ILE A 138 16.38 -1.05 -20.91
CA ILE A 138 16.80 -0.36 -22.12
C ILE A 138 16.80 -1.40 -23.26
N GLY A 139 16.17 -1.05 -24.38
CA GLY A 139 16.24 -1.84 -25.59
C GLY A 139 17.64 -1.80 -26.23
N THR A 140 17.84 -2.51 -27.34
CA THR A 140 19.11 -2.46 -28.08
C THR A 140 19.41 -1.02 -28.46
N PRO A 141 20.56 -0.44 -28.05
CA PRO A 141 20.92 0.91 -28.42
C PRO A 141 21.31 1.00 -29.88
N THR A 142 21.27 2.19 -30.44
CA THR A 142 21.84 2.54 -31.73
C THR A 142 23.20 3.17 -31.49
N ASP A 143 24.25 2.56 -31.99
CA ASP A 143 25.62 3.07 -31.92
C ASP A 143 25.81 4.27 -32.86
N VAL A 144 26.85 5.06 -32.63
CA VAL A 144 27.20 6.14 -33.57
C VAL A 144 27.79 5.57 -34.88
N SER A 145 27.39 6.15 -36.00
CA SER A 145 27.79 5.69 -37.32
C SER A 145 29.25 6.02 -37.69
N CYS A 146 29.81 7.06 -37.04
CA CYS A 146 31.18 7.49 -37.30
C CYS A 146 31.94 7.74 -36.00
N ASN A 147 33.25 7.55 -36.00
CA ASN A 147 34.10 7.91 -34.86
C ASN A 147 33.94 9.40 -34.52
N GLY A 148 33.58 9.69 -33.25
CA GLY A 148 33.31 11.05 -32.81
C GLY A 148 31.93 11.58 -33.20
N GLY A 149 31.04 10.76 -33.74
CA GLY A 149 29.67 11.11 -34.10
C GLY A 149 28.76 11.30 -32.86
N ASN A 150 27.57 11.81 -33.12
CA ASN A 150 26.53 12.05 -32.11
C ASN A 150 25.13 11.64 -32.57
N ASP A 151 25.05 10.63 -33.38
CA ASP A 151 23.81 10.08 -33.94
C ASP A 151 23.34 8.81 -33.20
N GLY A 152 23.95 8.48 -32.07
CA GLY A 152 23.56 7.39 -31.19
C GLY A 152 22.21 7.62 -30.54
N ALA A 153 21.51 6.53 -30.16
CA ALA A 153 20.23 6.59 -29.47
C ALA A 153 20.01 5.39 -28.55
N ALA A 154 19.21 5.59 -27.51
CA ALA A 154 18.74 4.52 -26.61
C ALA A 154 17.29 4.76 -26.19
N THR A 155 16.49 3.68 -26.07
CA THR A 155 15.11 3.76 -25.66
C THR A 155 14.91 2.95 -24.37
N ALA A 156 14.43 3.61 -23.34
CA ALA A 156 14.05 3.01 -22.07
C ALA A 156 12.57 2.64 -22.04
N SER A 157 12.26 1.63 -21.26
CA SER A 157 10.91 1.24 -20.88
C SER A 157 10.87 0.84 -19.41
N ALA A 158 9.67 0.78 -18.83
CA ALA A 158 9.48 0.37 -17.45
C ALA A 158 8.30 -0.57 -17.30
N THR A 159 8.37 -1.45 -16.30
CA THR A 159 7.30 -2.34 -15.89
C THR A 159 7.18 -2.35 -14.37
N GLY A 160 6.00 -2.74 -13.84
CA GLY A 160 5.77 -2.71 -12.40
C GLY A 160 5.61 -1.29 -11.86
N GLY A 161 5.78 -1.11 -10.54
CA GLY A 161 5.49 0.15 -9.88
C GLY A 161 4.04 0.62 -10.07
N THR A 162 3.84 1.93 -9.96
CA THR A 162 2.55 2.58 -10.21
C THR A 162 2.64 3.40 -11.50
N THR A 163 1.80 3.11 -12.48
CA THR A 163 1.80 3.80 -13.79
C THR A 163 1.54 5.28 -13.65
N SER A 164 2.16 5.97 -14.33
CA SER A 164 2.88 6.94 -15.14
C SER A 164 4.36 6.95 -14.81
N TYR A 165 5.18 6.75 -15.80
CA TYR A 165 6.63 6.76 -15.64
C TYR A 165 7.22 8.04 -16.20
N SER A 166 8.21 8.57 -15.50
CA SER A 166 9.10 9.62 -15.98
C SER A 166 10.52 9.08 -16.11
N TYR A 167 11.30 9.66 -17.00
CA TYR A 167 12.64 9.21 -17.35
C TYR A 167 13.63 10.36 -17.15
N ALA A 168 14.83 10.05 -16.70
CA ALA A 168 15.93 11.00 -16.64
C ALA A 168 17.23 10.29 -17.04
N TRP A 169 17.83 10.71 -18.14
CA TRP A 169 19.07 10.15 -18.63
C TRP A 169 20.26 10.95 -18.13
N SER A 170 21.34 10.27 -17.77
CA SER A 170 22.64 10.86 -17.52
C SER A 170 23.28 11.44 -18.81
N GLY A 171 24.34 12.20 -18.67
CA GLY A 171 25.16 12.64 -19.83
C GLY A 171 24.43 13.51 -20.85
N GLY A 172 23.34 14.17 -20.49
CA GLY A 172 22.61 15.05 -21.42
C GLY A 172 21.59 14.34 -22.31
N GLY A 173 21.25 13.06 -22.05
CA GLY A 173 20.28 12.29 -22.83
C GLY A 173 18.81 12.74 -22.66
N GLY A 174 18.52 13.72 -21.78
CA GLY A 174 17.19 14.32 -21.65
C GLY A 174 16.26 13.57 -20.72
N SER A 175 14.95 13.87 -20.82
CA SER A 175 13.88 13.33 -19.97
C SER A 175 12.81 12.54 -20.73
N SER A 176 13.02 12.29 -22.01
CA SER A 176 12.13 11.43 -22.82
C SER A 176 12.47 9.96 -22.63
N ALA A 177 11.53 9.05 -22.87
CA ALA A 177 11.81 7.62 -22.88
C ALA A 177 12.92 7.26 -23.89
N THR A 178 13.01 7.98 -25.01
CA THR A 178 14.10 7.84 -25.99
C THR A 178 15.06 9.01 -25.87
N ALA A 179 16.33 8.70 -25.61
CA ALA A 179 17.46 9.61 -25.73
C ALA A 179 18.04 9.53 -27.15
N THR A 180 18.31 10.67 -27.78
CA THR A 180 18.88 10.77 -29.12
C THR A 180 20.03 11.76 -29.14
N GLY A 181 20.82 11.77 -30.18
CA GLY A 181 21.97 12.67 -30.28
C GLY A 181 23.12 12.27 -29.35
N LEU A 182 23.21 10.98 -29.01
CA LEU A 182 24.19 10.47 -28.07
C LEU A 182 25.54 10.28 -28.74
N THR A 183 26.60 10.66 -28.06
CA THR A 183 27.99 10.29 -28.45
C THR A 183 28.33 8.92 -27.87
N ALA A 184 29.44 8.34 -28.27
CA ALA A 184 29.96 7.13 -27.66
C ALA A 184 30.20 7.34 -26.14
N GLY A 185 29.70 6.42 -25.32
CA GLY A 185 29.79 6.51 -23.87
C GLY A 185 28.74 5.66 -23.15
N THR A 186 28.77 5.66 -21.83
CA THR A 186 27.79 4.96 -20.99
C THR A 186 26.72 5.93 -20.53
N TYR A 187 25.47 5.55 -20.71
CA TYR A 187 24.29 6.32 -20.31
C TYR A 187 23.45 5.50 -19.36
N THR A 188 23.04 6.14 -18.27
CA THR A 188 22.14 5.55 -17.27
C THR A 188 20.81 6.29 -17.33
N VAL A 189 19.73 5.54 -17.41
CA VAL A 189 18.37 6.07 -17.21
C VAL A 189 17.94 5.84 -15.78
N THR A 190 17.36 6.85 -15.16
CA THR A 190 16.56 6.71 -13.93
C THR A 190 15.10 6.79 -14.33
N VAL A 191 14.36 5.73 -14.06
CA VAL A 191 12.89 5.71 -14.19
C VAL A 191 12.29 6.03 -12.84
N THR A 192 11.27 6.89 -12.82
CA THR A 192 10.50 7.21 -11.62
C THR A 192 9.02 6.98 -11.91
N ASP A 193 8.35 6.24 -11.04
CA ASP A 193 6.91 5.97 -11.14
C ASP A 193 6.06 7.08 -10.52
N ALA A 194 4.71 6.95 -10.57
CA ALA A 194 3.78 7.95 -10.04
C ALA A 194 3.85 8.13 -8.52
N ASN A 195 4.36 7.13 -7.78
CA ASN A 195 4.56 7.19 -6.32
C ASN A 195 5.96 7.68 -5.92
N GLY A 196 6.82 7.99 -6.91
CA GLY A 196 8.19 8.41 -6.66
C GLY A 196 9.18 7.27 -6.43
N CYS A 197 8.79 6.02 -6.69
CA CYS A 197 9.72 4.88 -6.67
C CYS A 197 10.63 4.95 -7.87
N THR A 198 11.90 4.60 -7.70
CA THR A 198 12.90 4.71 -8.77
C THR A 198 13.60 3.39 -9.03
N ASP A 199 13.95 3.17 -10.29
CA ASP A 199 14.88 2.14 -10.71
C ASP A 199 15.79 2.66 -11.82
N THR A 200 16.96 2.05 -12.01
CA THR A 200 17.98 2.52 -12.94
C THR A 200 18.49 1.39 -13.81
N GLU A 201 18.74 1.70 -15.08
CA GLU A 201 19.39 0.79 -16.03
C GLU A 201 20.43 1.54 -16.84
N SER A 202 21.47 0.85 -17.31
CA SER A 202 22.59 1.47 -18.04
C SER A 202 22.85 0.76 -19.37
N THR A 203 23.28 1.53 -20.36
CA THR A 203 23.70 1.03 -21.66
C THR A 203 24.93 1.76 -22.15
N THR A 204 25.65 1.16 -23.09
CA THR A 204 26.82 1.77 -23.73
C THR A 204 26.52 1.99 -25.21
N ILE A 205 26.74 3.21 -25.67
CA ILE A 205 26.76 3.58 -27.09
C ILE A 205 28.19 3.42 -27.57
N ALA A 206 28.40 2.55 -28.53
CA ALA A 206 29.71 2.32 -29.13
C ALA A 206 29.97 3.24 -30.31
N GLN A 207 31.21 3.27 -30.78
CA GLN A 207 31.60 3.95 -32.01
C GLN A 207 32.60 3.09 -32.80
N PRO A 208 32.64 3.21 -34.13
CA PRO A 208 33.67 2.57 -34.92
C PRO A 208 35.05 3.17 -34.66
N THR A 209 36.08 2.49 -35.08
CA THR A 209 37.45 3.02 -35.06
C THR A 209 37.59 4.20 -36.03
N ALA A 210 38.46 5.17 -35.67
CA ALA A 210 38.71 6.31 -36.56
C ALA A 210 39.27 5.85 -37.90
N VAL A 211 38.76 6.41 -38.98
CA VAL A 211 39.37 6.22 -40.31
C VAL A 211 40.71 6.89 -40.32
N SER A 212 41.70 6.15 -40.76
CA SER A 212 43.06 6.68 -41.00
C SER A 212 43.49 6.41 -42.46
N VAL A 213 44.26 7.34 -42.98
CA VAL A 213 44.83 7.22 -44.30
C VAL A 213 46.37 7.31 -44.22
N SER A 214 47.04 6.49 -44.96
CA SER A 214 48.48 6.55 -45.12
C SER A 214 48.84 6.56 -46.61
N ILE A 215 49.90 7.29 -46.95
CA ILE A 215 50.46 7.31 -48.30
C ILE A 215 51.80 6.59 -48.23
N GLY A 216 51.94 5.59 -49.06
CA GLY A 216 53.21 4.89 -49.24
C GLY A 216 54.28 5.79 -49.89
N THR A 217 55.53 5.34 -49.90
CA THR A 217 56.62 6.07 -50.58
C THR A 217 56.28 6.22 -52.03
N PRO A 218 56.18 7.44 -52.58
CA PRO A 218 55.91 7.63 -54.00
C PRO A 218 57.08 7.17 -54.85
N THR A 219 56.77 6.78 -56.05
CA THR A 219 57.82 6.54 -57.09
C THR A 219 57.93 7.79 -57.96
N ASP A 220 59.09 8.37 -57.99
CA ASP A 220 59.36 9.57 -58.78
C ASP A 220 59.31 9.26 -60.28
N VAL A 221 59.09 10.29 -61.09
CA VAL A 221 59.16 10.15 -62.55
C VAL A 221 60.60 9.89 -63.00
N SER A 222 60.79 9.00 -63.97
CA SER A 222 62.08 8.58 -64.40
C SER A 222 62.85 9.63 -65.24
N CYS A 223 62.17 10.65 -65.81
CA CYS A 223 62.73 11.70 -66.61
C CYS A 223 62.05 13.07 -66.37
N ASN A 224 62.77 14.16 -66.66
CA ASN A 224 62.18 15.50 -66.65
C ASN A 224 61.02 15.59 -67.68
N GLY A 225 59.81 15.93 -67.18
CA GLY A 225 58.60 15.92 -68.01
C GLY A 225 57.95 14.56 -68.21
N GLY A 226 58.41 13.50 -67.54
CA GLY A 226 57.80 12.17 -67.50
C GLY A 226 56.48 12.11 -66.79
N ASN A 227 55.73 11.05 -67.03
CA ASN A 227 54.39 10.80 -66.42
C ASN A 227 54.26 9.39 -65.82
N ASP A 228 55.36 8.75 -65.45
CA ASP A 228 55.45 7.38 -64.94
C ASP A 228 55.60 7.31 -63.40
N GLY A 229 55.48 8.45 -62.72
CA GLY A 229 55.46 8.52 -61.30
C GLY A 229 54.15 7.91 -60.69
N SER A 230 54.23 7.31 -59.53
CA SER A 230 53.10 6.70 -58.89
C SER A 230 53.07 6.95 -57.36
N ALA A 231 51.89 7.00 -56.79
CA ALA A 231 51.67 7.03 -55.33
C ALA A 231 50.56 6.05 -54.98
N THR A 232 50.75 5.35 -53.89
CA THR A 232 49.71 4.44 -53.29
C THR A 232 49.18 4.99 -52.02
N ALA A 233 47.88 5.00 -51.89
CA ALA A 233 47.20 5.30 -50.58
C ALA A 233 46.55 4.04 -49.99
N SER A 234 46.60 3.88 -48.71
CA SER A 234 45.89 2.85 -47.99
C SER A 234 45.08 3.49 -46.89
N GLY A 235 43.88 2.94 -46.66
CA GLY A 235 42.98 3.35 -45.58
C GLY A 235 42.75 2.21 -44.59
N SER A 236 42.48 2.55 -43.32
CA SER A 236 42.12 1.61 -42.28
C SER A 236 41.16 2.28 -41.30
N GLY A 237 40.37 1.45 -40.54
CA GLY A 237 39.35 1.94 -39.64
C GLY A 237 37.98 2.12 -40.33
N GLY A 238 36.97 2.64 -39.55
CA GLY A 238 35.58 2.79 -39.98
C GLY A 238 34.68 1.65 -39.50
#